data_67c3d254c84c4edc5c6277dbc652ba4c
#
_entry.id   67c3d254c84c4edc5c6277dbc652ba4c
#
_cell.length_a   1.000
_cell.length_b   1.000
_cell.length_c   1.000
_cell.angle_alpha   90.00
_cell.angle_beta   90.00
_cell.angle_gamma   90.00
#
_symmetry.space_group_name_H-M   'P 1'
#
loop_
_entity.id
_entity.type
_entity.pdbx_description
1 polymer ?
#
loop_
_entity_poly.entity_id
_entity_poly.type
_entity_poly.pdbx_seq_one_letter_code
_entity_poly.pdbx_strand_id
1 'polypeptide(L)'
;MIKFGSHGKSLGLIFTGLLLMGCGGGSSSEAPAIVTPPAAVAPTPPPEPVAQRFIDKVFDNVDRTSDIVFGSGARSNGSQTLEMDIYTPRGDTETDRPVLILAFGGGFTTGFRRDPLISTIAIDFAQRGFVTASIDYRLFEQTPTTEDEANIAIIEAMHDMKAAVRFLREDALGPDIYGTRADTIYVGGVSAGAIMAAFSGILDVDDNLTAPVSNFLAANNGVDGNSSSNTQISSDVQGIFSISGAVSDFQWIDENSAPIYAAHEEFDTVVPCRFSMSDSGAFLAGGCDMVPTAQSFGIPAELFLVEGSDNHVGYSLSQYVDIFDGAAAFLANQIPD
;
A
#
# COMPACT_ATOMS: atom_id res chain seq x y z
N MET A 1 -13.73 -39.00 -12.06
CA MET A 1 -13.45 -39.94 -13.17
C MET A 1 -14.28 -39.50 -14.37
N ILE A 2 -13.82 -38.54 -15.19
CA ILE A 2 -14.38 -38.20 -16.49
C ILE A 2 -13.20 -37.86 -17.42
N LYS A 3 -13.21 -38.44 -18.59
CA LYS A 3 -12.12 -38.61 -19.55
C LYS A 3 -11.91 -37.38 -20.43
N PHE A 4 -10.65 -37.10 -20.74
CA PHE A 4 -10.18 -36.25 -21.82
C PHE A 4 -10.52 -36.85 -23.20
N GLY A 5 -10.93 -36.00 -24.16
CA GLY A 5 -11.06 -36.28 -25.57
C GLY A 5 -10.29 -35.27 -26.40
N SER A 6 -9.21 -35.70 -27.01
CA SER A 6 -8.40 -34.98 -27.98
C SER A 6 -8.98 -35.11 -29.38
N HIS A 7 -9.06 -34.05 -30.20
CA HIS A 7 -9.09 -34.14 -31.65
C HIS A 7 -8.32 -32.98 -32.27
N GLY A 8 -7.16 -33.32 -32.81
CA GLY A 8 -6.42 -32.46 -33.71
C GLY A 8 -6.95 -32.58 -35.14
N LYS A 9 -6.89 -31.52 -35.92
CA LYS A 9 -6.84 -31.55 -37.39
C LYS A 9 -5.88 -30.48 -37.90
N SER A 10 -4.79 -30.99 -38.43
CA SER A 10 -3.82 -30.33 -39.28
C SER A 10 -4.41 -30.20 -40.70
N LEU A 11 -4.28 -29.02 -41.32
CA LEU A 11 -4.54 -28.83 -42.75
C LEU A 11 -3.33 -28.19 -43.40
N GLY A 12 -2.55 -28.97 -44.10
CA GLY A 12 -1.43 -28.51 -44.93
C GLY A 12 -1.95 -28.05 -46.30
N LEU A 13 -1.43 -26.94 -46.78
CA LEU A 13 -1.63 -26.44 -48.15
C LEU A 13 -0.31 -26.57 -48.92
N ILE A 14 -0.32 -27.43 -49.95
CA ILE A 14 0.76 -27.64 -50.90
C ILE A 14 0.53 -26.67 -52.05
N PHE A 15 1.54 -25.84 -52.37
CA PHE A 15 1.55 -25.07 -53.63
C PHE A 15 2.53 -25.73 -54.59
N THR A 16 2.00 -26.22 -55.71
CA THR A 16 2.72 -26.83 -56.83
C THR A 16 3.16 -25.72 -57.79
N GLY A 17 4.43 -25.65 -58.04
CA GLY A 17 4.99 -24.77 -59.07
C GLY A 17 4.83 -25.31 -60.48
N LEU A 18 4.52 -24.43 -61.43
CA LEU A 18 4.51 -24.75 -62.87
C LEU A 18 5.61 -23.91 -63.55
N LEU A 19 6.64 -24.59 -64.06
CA LEU A 19 7.64 -24.03 -64.95
C LEU A 19 7.09 -23.95 -66.37
N LEU A 20 7.19 -22.78 -66.99
CA LEU A 20 7.05 -22.64 -68.45
C LEU A 20 8.33 -21.98 -68.99
N MET A 21 9.09 -22.74 -69.76
CA MET A 21 10.16 -22.26 -70.64
C MET A 21 9.56 -21.68 -71.90
N GLY A 22 10.00 -20.48 -72.29
CA GLY A 22 9.73 -19.87 -73.59
C GLY A 22 10.94 -19.08 -74.05
N CYS A 23 11.63 -19.61 -75.10
CA CYS A 23 12.70 -18.93 -75.85
C CYS A 23 12.10 -17.93 -76.86
N GLY A 24 12.77 -16.80 -77.08
CA GLY A 24 12.51 -15.99 -78.24
C GLY A 24 13.07 -14.56 -78.21
N GLY A 25 14.24 -14.34 -78.82
CA GLY A 25 14.56 -13.29 -79.78
C GLY A 25 14.58 -11.82 -79.33
N GLY A 26 15.79 -11.25 -79.43
CA GLY A 26 16.23 -9.94 -79.16
C GLY A 26 15.52 -8.74 -79.76
N SER A 27 15.67 -7.66 -79.04
CA SER A 27 15.82 -6.30 -79.62
C SER A 27 16.19 -5.38 -78.44
N SER A 28 17.35 -4.75 -78.53
CA SER A 28 17.82 -3.76 -77.55
C SER A 28 17.04 -2.46 -77.72
N SER A 29 16.21 -2.15 -76.76
CA SER A 29 15.81 -0.76 -76.50
C SER A 29 16.06 -0.48 -75.00
N GLU A 30 16.97 0.47 -74.69
CA GLU A 30 17.20 0.96 -73.35
C GLU A 30 15.92 1.49 -72.76
N ALA A 31 15.41 0.84 -71.74
CA ALA A 31 14.32 1.35 -70.96
C ALA A 31 14.83 2.50 -70.05
N PRO A 32 14.06 3.58 -69.83
CA PRO A 32 14.47 4.64 -68.95
C PRO A 32 14.64 4.13 -67.51
N ALA A 33 15.70 4.53 -66.83
CA ALA A 33 15.99 4.16 -65.46
C ALA A 33 14.83 4.60 -64.56
N ILE A 34 14.20 3.63 -63.92
CA ILE A 34 13.20 3.88 -62.87
C ILE A 34 13.93 4.44 -61.68
N VAL A 35 13.81 5.72 -61.46
CA VAL A 35 14.26 6.40 -60.22
C VAL A 35 13.30 5.94 -59.11
N THR A 36 13.70 5.00 -58.31
CA THR A 36 12.99 4.63 -57.07
C THR A 36 13.08 5.83 -56.12
N PRO A 37 11.95 6.37 -55.63
CA PRO A 37 12.00 7.42 -54.60
C PRO A 37 12.71 6.87 -53.37
N PRO A 38 13.47 7.73 -52.63
CA PRO A 38 14.11 7.31 -51.39
C PRO A 38 13.05 6.74 -50.43
N ALA A 39 13.37 5.62 -49.81
CA ALA A 39 12.51 4.99 -48.83
C ALA A 39 12.15 6.04 -47.75
N ALA A 40 10.88 6.20 -47.46
CA ALA A 40 10.41 7.09 -46.42
C ALA A 40 11.04 6.59 -45.07
N VAL A 41 11.82 7.49 -44.44
CA VAL A 41 12.37 7.22 -43.11
C VAL A 41 11.16 7.10 -42.17
N ALA A 42 11.02 5.93 -41.54
CA ALA A 42 10.00 5.73 -40.53
C ALA A 42 10.16 6.78 -39.42
N PRO A 43 9.07 7.39 -38.93
CA PRO A 43 9.18 8.34 -37.83
C PRO A 43 9.84 7.68 -36.64
N THR A 44 10.80 8.35 -36.04
CA THR A 44 11.44 7.92 -34.80
C THR A 44 10.34 7.76 -33.75
N PRO A 45 10.24 6.62 -33.05
CA PRO A 45 9.28 6.48 -31.96
C PRO A 45 9.50 7.62 -30.94
N PRO A 46 8.43 8.14 -30.31
CA PRO A 46 8.59 9.10 -29.23
C PRO A 46 9.51 8.53 -28.15
N PRO A 47 10.32 9.37 -27.48
CA PRO A 47 11.15 8.91 -26.38
C PRO A 47 10.28 8.24 -25.32
N GLU A 48 10.73 7.10 -24.77
CA GLU A 48 10.05 6.47 -23.65
C GLU A 48 9.99 7.45 -22.46
N PRO A 49 8.87 7.45 -21.70
CA PRO A 49 8.78 8.28 -20.50
C PRO A 49 9.94 7.96 -19.56
N VAL A 50 10.57 9.00 -19.02
CA VAL A 50 11.61 8.82 -18.00
C VAL A 50 10.94 8.35 -16.71
N ALA A 51 11.37 7.22 -16.17
CA ALA A 51 10.85 6.69 -14.92
C ALA A 51 11.03 7.70 -13.77
N GLN A 52 9.95 7.92 -13.00
CA GLN A 52 9.90 8.88 -11.90
C GLN A 52 10.07 8.16 -10.57
N ARG A 53 11.11 8.56 -9.82
CA ARG A 53 11.33 8.08 -8.45
C ARG A 53 10.09 8.31 -7.58
N PHE A 54 9.81 7.39 -6.69
CA PHE A 54 8.64 7.31 -5.79
C PHE A 54 7.31 6.95 -6.49
N ILE A 55 7.24 7.05 -7.82
CA ILE A 55 6.07 6.63 -8.60
C ILE A 55 6.38 5.30 -9.30
N ASP A 56 7.45 5.24 -10.09
CA ASP A 56 7.83 4.06 -10.85
C ASP A 56 8.84 3.21 -10.08
N LYS A 57 8.91 1.91 -10.41
CA LYS A 57 9.98 1.03 -9.91
C LYS A 57 11.29 1.36 -10.62
N VAL A 58 12.19 2.02 -9.90
CA VAL A 58 13.50 2.45 -10.42
C VAL A 58 14.66 1.61 -9.86
N PHE A 59 14.37 0.68 -8.93
CA PHE A 59 15.34 -0.24 -8.34
C PHE A 59 14.89 -1.68 -8.53
N ASP A 60 15.80 -2.55 -9.04
CA ASP A 60 15.52 -3.97 -9.25
C ASP A 60 15.57 -4.79 -7.96
N ASN A 61 16.38 -4.37 -7.00
CA ASN A 61 16.67 -5.14 -5.79
C ASN A 61 16.49 -4.31 -4.52
N VAL A 62 16.14 -5.00 -3.44
CA VAL A 62 15.88 -4.44 -2.13
C VAL A 62 16.72 -5.18 -1.09
N ASP A 63 17.29 -4.44 -0.16
CA ASP A 63 17.94 -5.00 1.04
C ASP A 63 16.96 -4.98 2.20
N ARG A 64 17.02 -6.01 3.05
CA ARG A 64 16.19 -6.12 4.25
C ARG A 64 17.05 -6.21 5.50
N THR A 65 16.85 -5.31 6.45
CA THR A 65 17.37 -5.39 7.80
C THR A 65 16.27 -5.90 8.73
N SER A 66 16.48 -7.02 9.39
CA SER A 66 15.46 -7.77 10.11
C SER A 66 15.56 -7.63 11.62
N ASP A 67 14.43 -7.89 12.30
CA ASP A 67 14.36 -8.06 13.75
C ASP A 67 14.83 -6.81 14.54
N ILE A 68 14.46 -5.63 14.05
CA ILE A 68 14.78 -4.35 14.69
C ILE A 68 13.75 -4.05 15.76
N VAL A 69 14.20 -3.98 17.01
CA VAL A 69 13.33 -3.61 18.14
C VAL A 69 13.06 -2.11 18.09
N PHE A 70 11.78 -1.72 18.01
CA PHE A 70 11.36 -0.32 18.01
C PHE A 70 10.57 0.10 19.25
N GLY A 71 10.12 -0.85 20.05
CA GLY A 71 9.32 -0.56 21.22
C GLY A 71 8.95 -1.80 22.02
N SER A 72 8.05 -1.60 22.97
CA SER A 72 7.40 -2.67 23.74
C SER A 72 6.02 -2.25 24.19
N GLY A 73 5.05 -3.14 24.15
CA GLY A 73 3.70 -2.92 24.62
C GLY A 73 3.38 -3.71 25.89
N ALA A 74 2.62 -3.12 26.82
CA ALA A 74 2.16 -3.83 28.02
C ALA A 74 1.22 -4.97 27.66
N ARG A 75 1.28 -6.07 28.43
CA ARG A 75 0.44 -7.25 28.35
C ARG A 75 -0.03 -7.66 29.73
N SER A 76 -1.11 -8.44 29.81
CA SER A 76 -1.63 -8.95 31.09
C SER A 76 -0.60 -9.75 31.90
N ASN A 77 0.37 -10.38 31.24
CA ASN A 77 1.42 -11.19 31.83
C ASN A 77 2.84 -10.60 31.70
N GLY A 78 2.98 -9.28 31.47
CA GLY A 78 4.27 -8.60 31.34
C GLY A 78 4.32 -7.60 30.19
N SER A 79 5.27 -7.74 29.26
CA SER A 79 5.36 -6.88 28.07
C SER A 79 5.73 -7.72 26.84
N GLN A 80 5.30 -7.25 25.69
CA GLN A 80 5.67 -7.79 24.37
C GLN A 80 6.69 -6.84 23.71
N THR A 81 7.83 -7.39 23.30
CA THR A 81 8.77 -6.68 22.43
C THR A 81 8.15 -6.48 21.06
N LEU A 82 8.29 -5.29 20.50
CA LEU A 82 7.80 -4.92 19.18
C LEU A 82 8.97 -4.81 18.21
N GLU A 83 8.90 -5.56 17.13
CA GLU A 83 9.96 -5.66 16.12
C GLU A 83 9.46 -5.27 14.75
N MET A 84 10.38 -4.75 13.91
CA MET A 84 10.14 -4.46 12.50
C MET A 84 11.23 -5.03 11.61
N ASP A 85 10.90 -5.24 10.35
CA ASP A 85 11.85 -5.47 9.27
C ASP A 85 11.85 -4.22 8.36
N ILE A 86 13.03 -3.64 8.09
CA ILE A 86 13.19 -2.44 7.25
C ILE A 86 13.72 -2.86 5.89
N TYR A 87 13.12 -2.33 4.81
CA TYR A 87 13.47 -2.59 3.43
C TYR A 87 13.96 -1.30 2.78
N THR A 88 15.13 -1.35 2.15
CA THR A 88 15.76 -0.20 1.48
C THR A 88 16.14 -0.55 0.04
N PRO A 89 16.05 0.40 -0.91
CA PRO A 89 16.50 0.18 -2.28
C PRO A 89 17.98 -0.16 -2.32
N ARG A 90 18.35 -1.29 -2.93
CA ARG A 90 19.77 -1.70 -3.01
C ARG A 90 20.54 -0.81 -3.96
N GLY A 91 21.64 -0.24 -3.45
CA GLY A 91 22.52 0.61 -4.25
C GLY A 91 22.06 2.05 -4.41
N ASP A 92 20.97 2.41 -3.75
CA ASP A 92 20.53 3.79 -3.65
C ASP A 92 21.46 4.61 -2.76
N THR A 93 21.80 5.81 -3.21
CA THR A 93 22.69 6.74 -2.48
C THR A 93 21.94 7.92 -1.86
N GLU A 94 20.61 8.02 -2.08
CA GLU A 94 19.80 9.04 -1.42
C GLU A 94 19.69 8.79 0.08
N THR A 95 19.69 9.89 0.85
CA THR A 95 19.57 9.87 2.31
C THR A 95 18.37 10.67 2.81
N ASP A 96 17.44 11.03 1.91
CA ASP A 96 16.26 11.85 2.21
C ASP A 96 15.01 11.17 1.64
N ARG A 97 14.77 9.94 2.07
CA ARG A 97 13.72 9.08 1.53
C ARG A 97 12.44 9.12 2.36
N PRO A 98 11.26 9.23 1.75
CA PRO A 98 10.01 9.05 2.47
C PRO A 98 9.91 7.63 3.03
N VAL A 99 9.22 7.50 4.15
CA VAL A 99 9.00 6.22 4.84
C VAL A 99 7.57 5.75 4.65
N LEU A 100 7.36 4.44 4.45
CA LEU A 100 6.06 3.79 4.52
C LEU A 100 6.11 2.65 5.54
N ILE A 101 5.41 2.80 6.67
CA ILE A 101 5.28 1.76 7.70
C ILE A 101 4.03 0.94 7.41
N LEU A 102 4.18 -0.38 7.37
CA LEU A 102 3.14 -1.33 6.95
C LEU A 102 2.80 -2.33 8.06
N ALA A 103 1.50 -2.53 8.26
CA ALA A 103 0.97 -3.51 9.19
C ALA A 103 0.13 -4.59 8.49
N PHE A 104 0.26 -5.83 8.96
CA PHE A 104 -0.44 -7.00 8.42
C PHE A 104 -1.91 -7.05 8.87
N GLY A 105 -2.73 -7.80 8.11
CA GLY A 105 -4.09 -8.15 8.45
C GLY A 105 -4.18 -9.33 9.42
N GLY A 106 -5.40 -9.85 9.62
CA GLY A 106 -5.66 -11.03 10.45
C GLY A 106 -6.57 -10.75 11.64
N GLY A 107 -7.43 -9.71 11.55
CA GLY A 107 -8.46 -9.40 12.53
C GLY A 107 -7.93 -9.11 13.93
N PHE A 108 -6.71 -8.60 14.04
CA PHE A 108 -6.00 -8.38 15.32
C PHE A 108 -5.80 -9.65 16.17
N THR A 109 -6.01 -10.85 15.62
CA THR A 109 -5.91 -12.12 16.36
C THR A 109 -4.79 -13.02 15.85
N THR A 110 -4.32 -12.79 14.62
CA THR A 110 -3.27 -13.60 13.99
C THR A 110 -2.49 -12.75 12.98
N GLY A 111 -1.32 -13.26 12.58
CA GLY A 111 -0.46 -12.62 11.59
C GLY A 111 0.92 -12.27 12.17
N PHE A 112 1.79 -11.75 11.34
CA PHE A 112 3.14 -11.32 11.71
C PHE A 112 3.73 -10.45 10.59
N ARG A 113 4.76 -9.65 10.90
CA ARG A 113 5.37 -8.65 9.99
C ARG A 113 5.89 -9.20 8.66
N ARG A 114 6.14 -10.53 8.56
CA ARG A 114 6.59 -11.19 7.31
C ARG A 114 5.45 -11.86 6.56
N ASP A 115 4.22 -11.40 6.77
CA ASP A 115 3.09 -11.82 5.93
C ASP A 115 3.43 -11.60 4.44
N PRO A 116 3.10 -12.56 3.54
CA PRO A 116 3.49 -12.48 2.14
C PRO A 116 2.99 -11.22 1.43
N LEU A 117 1.76 -10.77 1.71
CA LEU A 117 1.21 -9.57 1.06
C LEU A 117 1.92 -8.30 1.57
N ILE A 118 2.12 -8.18 2.88
CA ILE A 118 2.85 -7.04 3.47
C ILE A 118 4.30 -6.99 2.98
N SER A 119 4.97 -8.14 2.92
CA SER A 119 6.33 -8.22 2.36
C SER A 119 6.36 -7.81 0.87
N THR A 120 5.33 -8.17 0.10
CA THR A 120 5.22 -7.78 -1.31
C THR A 120 5.04 -6.26 -1.44
N ILE A 121 4.16 -5.66 -0.65
CA ILE A 121 3.96 -4.20 -0.64
C ILE A 121 5.26 -3.49 -0.22
N ALA A 122 5.92 -3.96 0.83
CA ALA A 122 7.17 -3.37 1.32
C ALA A 122 8.27 -3.40 0.25
N ILE A 123 8.43 -4.50 -0.48
CA ILE A 123 9.39 -4.62 -1.57
C ILE A 123 9.00 -3.72 -2.74
N ASP A 124 7.72 -3.68 -3.12
CA ASP A 124 7.22 -2.86 -4.22
C ASP A 124 7.55 -1.37 -4.01
N PHE A 125 7.21 -0.82 -2.85
CA PHE A 125 7.49 0.57 -2.53
C PHE A 125 8.98 0.85 -2.34
N ALA A 126 9.76 -0.09 -1.77
CA ALA A 126 11.20 0.05 -1.72
C ALA A 126 11.83 0.09 -3.13
N GLN A 127 11.32 -0.70 -4.09
CA GLN A 127 11.75 -0.61 -5.49
C GLN A 127 11.44 0.75 -6.14
N ARG A 128 10.49 1.52 -5.62
CA ARG A 128 10.16 2.89 -6.05
C ARG A 128 11.06 3.94 -5.40
N GLY A 129 11.84 3.58 -4.39
CA GLY A 129 12.77 4.50 -3.71
C GLY A 129 12.38 4.89 -2.29
N PHE A 130 11.25 4.40 -1.76
CA PHE A 130 10.89 4.58 -0.36
C PHE A 130 11.81 3.75 0.56
N VAL A 131 11.90 4.13 1.82
CA VAL A 131 12.22 3.20 2.90
C VAL A 131 10.92 2.64 3.42
N THR A 132 10.79 1.31 3.47
CA THR A 132 9.58 0.69 4.00
C THR A 132 9.88 -0.13 5.25
N ALA A 133 8.94 -0.17 6.17
CA ALA A 133 9.04 -1.00 7.38
C ALA A 133 7.79 -1.85 7.52
N SER A 134 7.95 -3.15 7.72
CA SER A 134 6.86 -4.02 8.15
C SER A 134 6.97 -4.29 9.65
N ILE A 135 5.89 -4.07 10.40
CA ILE A 135 5.91 -4.09 11.86
C ILE A 135 5.11 -5.24 12.45
N ASP A 136 5.57 -5.78 13.58
CA ASP A 136 4.71 -6.50 14.51
C ASP A 136 3.97 -5.50 15.41
N TYR A 137 2.76 -5.83 15.80
CA TYR A 137 1.93 -5.07 16.73
C TYR A 137 1.23 -6.02 17.70
N ARG A 138 0.70 -5.51 18.79
CA ARG A 138 -0.03 -6.34 19.77
C ARG A 138 -1.34 -6.86 19.18
N LEU A 139 -1.48 -8.17 19.17
CA LEU A 139 -2.74 -8.84 18.85
C LEU A 139 -3.67 -8.81 20.07
N PHE A 140 -4.96 -8.94 19.88
CA PHE A 140 -5.91 -9.04 21.00
C PHE A 140 -5.56 -10.20 21.94
N GLU A 141 -5.50 -9.93 23.23
CA GLU A 141 -5.33 -10.99 24.22
C GLU A 141 -6.63 -11.76 24.45
N GLN A 142 -7.76 -11.10 24.29
CA GLN A 142 -9.11 -11.65 24.37
C GLN A 142 -9.97 -11.05 23.27
N THR A 143 -10.93 -11.80 22.78
CA THR A 143 -11.91 -11.29 21.83
C THR A 143 -12.74 -10.19 22.48
N PRO A 144 -12.77 -8.95 21.94
CA PRO A 144 -13.62 -7.89 22.46
C PRO A 144 -15.09 -8.31 22.46
N THR A 145 -15.82 -7.94 23.49
CA THR A 145 -17.25 -8.22 23.65
C THR A 145 -18.12 -6.98 23.54
N THR A 146 -17.51 -5.81 23.54
CA THR A 146 -18.14 -4.50 23.38
C THR A 146 -17.37 -3.68 22.37
N GLU A 147 -18.01 -2.64 21.82
CA GLU A 147 -17.38 -1.68 20.91
C GLU A 147 -16.23 -0.91 21.60
N ASP A 148 -16.42 -0.52 22.87
CA ASP A 148 -15.35 0.13 23.65
C ASP A 148 -14.12 -0.77 23.80
N GLU A 149 -14.30 -2.06 24.10
CA GLU A 149 -13.18 -3.02 24.18
C GLU A 149 -12.49 -3.19 22.83
N ALA A 150 -13.25 -3.20 21.72
CA ALA A 150 -12.68 -3.28 20.38
C ALA A 150 -11.88 -2.03 20.05
N ASN A 151 -12.42 -0.83 20.31
CA ASN A 151 -11.73 0.43 20.08
C ASN A 151 -10.45 0.54 20.92
N ILE A 152 -10.50 0.18 22.21
CA ILE A 152 -9.32 0.19 23.09
C ILE A 152 -8.22 -0.75 22.55
N ALA A 153 -8.59 -1.94 22.10
CA ALA A 153 -7.60 -2.90 21.57
C ALA A 153 -7.03 -2.47 20.20
N ILE A 154 -7.83 -1.79 19.36
CA ILE A 154 -7.34 -1.15 18.13
C ILE A 154 -6.39 0.01 18.47
N ILE A 155 -6.71 0.83 19.47
CA ILE A 155 -5.86 1.93 19.94
C ILE A 155 -4.54 1.41 20.53
N GLU A 156 -4.53 0.26 21.22
CA GLU A 156 -3.27 -0.38 21.64
C GLU A 156 -2.38 -0.73 20.45
N ALA A 157 -2.94 -1.27 19.37
CA ALA A 157 -2.20 -1.55 18.14
C ALA A 157 -1.76 -0.26 17.43
N MET A 158 -2.61 0.78 17.42
CA MET A 158 -2.25 2.12 16.93
C MET A 158 -1.06 2.72 17.70
N HIS A 159 -1.02 2.58 19.02
CA HIS A 159 0.13 3.02 19.82
C HIS A 159 1.43 2.31 19.43
N ASP A 160 1.35 1.03 19.00
CA ASP A 160 2.51 0.29 18.50
C ASP A 160 2.98 0.85 17.14
N MET A 161 2.06 1.18 16.22
CA MET A 161 2.40 1.84 14.96
C MET A 161 3.01 3.22 15.19
N LYS A 162 2.43 4.02 16.09
CA LYS A 162 2.97 5.33 16.46
C LYS A 162 4.36 5.24 17.11
N ALA A 163 4.65 4.17 17.84
CA ALA A 163 6.01 3.90 18.34
C ALA A 163 7.00 3.61 17.19
N ALA A 164 6.59 2.89 16.14
CA ALA A 164 7.40 2.69 14.95
C ALA A 164 7.65 4.00 14.18
N VAL A 165 6.66 4.88 14.09
CA VAL A 165 6.82 6.24 13.54
C VAL A 165 7.88 7.01 14.32
N ARG A 166 7.78 7.04 15.67
CA ARG A 166 8.77 7.73 16.51
C ARG A 166 10.18 7.16 16.35
N PHE A 167 10.31 5.85 16.26
CA PHE A 167 11.60 5.18 16.06
C PHE A 167 12.29 5.65 14.79
N LEU A 168 11.58 5.63 13.64
CA LEU A 168 12.16 6.03 12.36
C LEU A 168 12.39 7.54 12.27
N ARG A 169 11.50 8.35 12.86
CA ARG A 169 11.69 9.80 12.95
C ARG A 169 12.89 10.18 13.83
N GLU A 170 13.10 9.50 14.96
CA GLU A 170 14.26 9.71 15.82
C GLU A 170 15.56 9.34 15.11
N ASP A 171 15.57 8.24 14.34
CA ASP A 171 16.72 7.86 13.51
C ASP A 171 17.05 8.95 12.47
N ALA A 172 16.04 9.43 11.74
CA ALA A 172 16.19 10.50 10.75
C ALA A 172 16.69 11.83 11.34
N LEU A 173 16.29 12.15 12.56
CA LEU A 173 16.74 13.38 13.28
C LEU A 173 18.12 13.23 13.92
N GLY A 174 18.64 12.01 13.99
CA GLY A 174 19.86 11.68 14.71
C GLY A 174 20.90 10.94 13.87
N PRO A 175 21.06 9.63 14.05
CA PRO A 175 22.10 8.85 13.36
C PRO A 175 21.84 8.66 11.87
N ASP A 176 20.59 8.75 11.42
CA ASP A 176 20.13 8.57 10.04
C ASP A 176 20.65 7.28 9.39
N ILE A 177 20.54 6.17 10.12
CA ILE A 177 21.04 4.85 9.68
C ILE A 177 20.32 4.38 8.41
N TYR A 178 19.04 4.74 8.30
CA TYR A 178 18.17 4.28 7.21
C TYR A 178 18.04 5.31 6.07
N GLY A 179 18.63 6.51 6.19
CA GLY A 179 18.57 7.58 5.19
C GLY A 179 17.14 8.03 4.89
N THR A 180 16.42 8.47 5.92
CA THR A 180 14.99 8.78 5.86
C THR A 180 14.68 10.24 6.16
N ARG A 181 13.55 10.74 5.63
CA ARG A 181 13.02 12.07 5.96
C ARG A 181 12.22 12.00 7.26
N ALA A 182 12.54 12.88 8.21
CA ALA A 182 11.80 12.97 9.46
C ALA A 182 10.37 13.54 9.31
N ASP A 183 10.14 14.32 8.26
CA ASP A 183 8.89 15.04 7.98
C ASP A 183 7.96 14.29 6.98
N THR A 184 8.36 13.10 6.52
CA THR A 184 7.59 12.37 5.50
C THR A 184 7.52 10.89 5.86
N ILE A 185 6.63 10.57 6.80
CA ILE A 185 6.36 9.20 7.26
C ILE A 185 4.90 8.87 7.04
N TYR A 186 4.65 7.90 6.18
CA TYR A 186 3.33 7.34 5.88
C TYR A 186 3.10 6.05 6.65
N VAL A 187 1.83 5.75 6.92
CA VAL A 187 1.41 4.49 7.52
C VAL A 187 0.43 3.78 6.61
N GLY A 188 0.44 2.47 6.64
CA GLY A 188 -0.49 1.71 5.83
C GLY A 188 -0.62 0.26 6.30
N GLY A 189 -1.45 -0.47 5.59
CA GLY A 189 -1.65 -1.88 5.89
C GLY A 189 -2.82 -2.50 5.16
N VAL A 190 -3.14 -3.71 5.59
CA VAL A 190 -4.21 -4.52 5.01
C VAL A 190 -5.17 -4.93 6.12
N SER A 191 -6.51 -4.79 5.91
CA SER A 191 -7.52 -5.22 6.88
C SER A 191 -7.27 -4.63 8.28
N ALA A 192 -7.07 -5.42 9.31
CA ALA A 192 -6.75 -4.95 10.66
C ALA A 192 -5.55 -3.97 10.69
N GLY A 193 -4.50 -4.22 9.90
CA GLY A 193 -3.36 -3.31 9.79
C GLY A 193 -3.73 -1.97 9.13
N ALA A 194 -4.67 -1.98 8.18
CA ALA A 194 -5.19 -0.76 7.56
C ALA A 194 -6.13 0.01 8.51
N ILE A 195 -6.91 -0.68 9.35
CA ILE A 195 -7.70 -0.06 10.43
C ILE A 195 -6.77 0.68 11.39
N MET A 196 -5.72 0.02 11.89
CA MET A 196 -4.74 0.64 12.77
C MET A 196 -4.04 1.84 12.13
N ALA A 197 -3.71 1.77 10.84
CA ALA A 197 -3.13 2.87 10.08
C ALA A 197 -4.11 4.06 9.96
N ALA A 198 -5.39 3.78 9.70
CA ALA A 198 -6.42 4.81 9.65
C ALA A 198 -6.58 5.52 11.00
N PHE A 199 -6.67 4.77 12.10
CA PHE A 199 -6.69 5.35 13.44
C PHE A 199 -5.46 6.22 13.71
N SER A 200 -4.27 5.81 13.23
CA SER A 200 -3.01 6.57 13.48
C SER A 200 -2.99 7.96 12.85
N GLY A 201 -3.71 8.18 11.75
CA GLY A 201 -3.73 9.44 11.03
C GLY A 201 -5.06 10.19 11.07
N ILE A 202 -6.08 9.64 11.76
CA ILE A 202 -7.42 10.23 11.84
C ILE A 202 -7.80 10.55 13.29
N LEU A 203 -7.60 9.58 14.22
CA LEU A 203 -8.03 9.76 15.61
C LEU A 203 -7.22 10.85 16.31
N ASP A 204 -7.89 11.82 16.92
CA ASP A 204 -7.27 12.87 17.69
C ASP A 204 -7.89 13.07 19.10
N VAL A 205 -7.37 14.05 19.86
CA VAL A 205 -7.77 14.27 21.26
C VAL A 205 -9.12 14.96 21.42
N ASP A 206 -9.60 15.60 20.36
CA ASP A 206 -10.83 16.39 20.35
C ASP A 206 -12.04 15.57 19.87
N ASP A 207 -11.81 14.32 19.47
CA ASP A 207 -12.83 13.40 19.04
C ASP A 207 -13.85 13.06 20.13
N ASN A 208 -15.11 12.89 19.73
CA ASN A 208 -16.18 12.50 20.64
C ASN A 208 -16.09 11.02 21.00
N LEU A 209 -15.22 10.70 21.96
CA LEU A 209 -14.99 9.34 22.43
C LEU A 209 -15.83 9.00 23.65
N THR A 210 -16.18 7.72 23.79
CA THR A 210 -16.83 7.21 25.01
C THR A 210 -15.92 7.36 26.23
N ALA A 211 -16.49 7.40 27.43
CA ALA A 211 -15.72 7.53 28.66
C ALA A 211 -14.69 6.39 28.88
N PRO A 212 -14.97 5.10 28.59
CA PRO A 212 -13.97 4.04 28.66
C PRO A 212 -12.77 4.29 27.75
N VAL A 213 -13.00 4.69 26.48
CA VAL A 213 -11.93 4.96 25.51
C VAL A 213 -11.11 6.18 25.91
N SER A 214 -11.78 7.29 26.29
CA SER A 214 -11.11 8.51 26.77
C SER A 214 -10.24 8.26 28.01
N ASN A 215 -10.74 7.47 28.97
CA ASN A 215 -9.98 7.10 30.17
C ASN A 215 -8.77 6.23 29.83
N PHE A 216 -8.91 5.30 28.87
CA PHE A 216 -7.79 4.50 28.39
C PHE A 216 -6.69 5.37 27.77
N LEU A 217 -7.06 6.28 26.86
CA LEU A 217 -6.12 7.23 26.26
C LEU A 217 -5.41 8.07 27.32
N ALA A 218 -6.15 8.65 28.26
CA ALA A 218 -5.56 9.47 29.34
C ALA A 218 -4.56 8.69 30.22
N ALA A 219 -4.78 7.39 30.43
CA ALA A 219 -3.89 6.53 31.19
C ALA A 219 -2.65 6.07 30.39
N ASN A 220 -2.65 6.20 29.05
CA ASN A 220 -1.65 5.64 28.14
C ASN A 220 -0.97 6.67 27.23
N ASN A 221 -0.79 7.91 27.68
CA ASN A 221 -0.16 9.00 26.95
C ASN A 221 -0.97 9.51 25.75
N GLY A 222 -2.31 9.49 25.86
CA GLY A 222 -3.21 10.01 24.83
C GLY A 222 -3.15 9.21 23.53
N VAL A 223 -3.42 9.88 22.42
CA VAL A 223 -3.39 9.29 21.07
C VAL A 223 -2.00 8.89 20.61
N ASP A 224 -0.94 9.48 21.18
CA ASP A 224 0.46 9.15 20.85
C ASP A 224 0.93 7.82 21.43
N GLY A 225 0.33 7.41 22.54
CA GLY A 225 0.65 6.14 23.19
C GLY A 225 2.02 6.08 23.88
N ASN A 226 2.26 4.93 24.51
CA ASN A 226 3.44 4.69 25.34
C ASN A 226 4.20 3.40 25.00
N SER A 227 4.04 2.88 23.79
CA SER A 227 4.73 1.66 23.32
C SER A 227 6.23 1.88 23.01
N SER A 228 6.74 3.09 23.22
CA SER A 228 8.17 3.43 23.18
C SER A 228 8.49 4.47 24.25
N SER A 229 9.79 4.59 24.61
CA SER A 229 10.23 5.56 25.62
C SER A 229 10.48 6.97 25.07
N ASN A 230 10.59 7.14 23.76
CA ASN A 230 10.87 8.40 23.08
C ASN A 230 9.61 9.23 22.78
N THR A 231 8.71 9.34 23.75
CA THR A 231 7.40 10.01 23.60
C THR A 231 7.49 11.52 23.33
N GLN A 232 8.67 12.12 23.43
CA GLN A 232 8.94 13.52 23.04
C GLN A 232 9.12 13.70 21.52
N ILE A 233 9.29 12.60 20.77
CA ILE A 233 9.32 12.62 19.29
C ILE A 233 7.90 12.56 18.79
N SER A 234 7.53 13.38 17.80
CA SER A 234 6.19 13.35 17.19
C SER A 234 5.90 12.01 16.54
N SER A 235 4.68 11.53 16.71
CA SER A 235 4.13 10.35 16.04
C SER A 235 3.15 10.68 14.91
N ASP A 236 3.08 11.95 14.49
CA ASP A 236 2.22 12.41 13.39
C ASP A 236 2.61 11.73 12.08
N VAL A 237 1.63 11.47 11.25
CA VAL A 237 1.82 10.81 9.94
C VAL A 237 1.36 11.73 8.81
N GLN A 238 2.01 11.63 7.66
CA GLN A 238 1.80 12.50 6.52
C GLN A 238 0.90 11.87 5.45
N GLY A 239 0.38 10.68 5.70
CA GLY A 239 -0.59 10.02 4.84
C GLY A 239 -0.86 8.57 5.23
N ILE A 240 -1.98 8.07 4.75
CA ILE A 240 -2.51 6.75 5.04
C ILE A 240 -2.66 5.96 3.74
N PHE A 241 -2.12 4.74 3.70
CA PHE A 241 -2.37 3.75 2.65
C PHE A 241 -3.20 2.60 3.22
N SER A 242 -4.50 2.57 2.90
CA SER A 242 -5.48 1.65 3.47
C SER A 242 -5.97 0.65 2.44
N ILE A 243 -5.68 -0.65 2.62
CA ILE A 243 -6.28 -1.73 1.83
C ILE A 243 -7.34 -2.44 2.69
N SER A 244 -8.62 -2.27 2.34
CA SER A 244 -9.78 -2.82 3.05
C SER A 244 -9.74 -2.49 4.56
N GLY A 245 -9.39 -1.24 4.90
CA GLY A 245 -9.38 -0.72 6.25
C GLY A 245 -10.56 0.21 6.54
N ALA A 246 -10.70 0.63 7.79
CA ALA A 246 -11.83 1.45 8.26
C ALA A 246 -11.46 2.23 9.52
N VAL A 247 -12.35 3.13 9.93
CA VAL A 247 -12.44 3.70 11.29
C VAL A 247 -13.77 3.29 11.93
N SER A 248 -13.87 3.38 13.24
CA SER A 248 -15.13 3.07 13.96
C SER A 248 -16.17 4.18 13.77
N ASP A 249 -15.73 5.41 13.60
CA ASP A 249 -16.61 6.54 13.31
C ASP A 249 -15.97 7.46 12.26
N PHE A 250 -16.61 7.66 11.12
CA PHE A 250 -16.10 8.57 10.08
C PHE A 250 -16.24 10.06 10.48
N GLN A 251 -16.94 10.38 11.57
CA GLN A 251 -17.04 11.73 12.13
C GLN A 251 -15.73 12.17 12.83
N TRP A 252 -14.78 11.25 13.05
CA TRP A 252 -13.44 11.60 13.50
C TRP A 252 -12.60 12.24 12.39
N ILE A 253 -13.04 12.15 11.14
CA ILE A 253 -12.33 12.78 10.02
C ILE A 253 -12.67 14.27 10.00
N ASP A 254 -11.65 15.10 10.14
CA ASP A 254 -11.70 16.56 10.16
C ASP A 254 -10.52 17.17 9.39
N GLU A 255 -10.32 18.49 9.49
CA GLU A 255 -9.25 19.22 8.81
C GLU A 255 -7.82 18.85 9.26
N ASN A 256 -7.65 18.13 10.38
CA ASN A 256 -6.35 17.70 10.92
C ASN A 256 -5.97 16.28 10.46
N SER A 257 -6.92 15.54 9.91
CA SER A 257 -6.70 14.17 9.47
C SER A 257 -5.66 14.10 8.33
N ALA A 258 -4.87 13.02 8.32
CA ALA A 258 -3.88 12.81 7.28
C ALA A 258 -4.51 12.48 5.91
N PRO A 259 -3.84 12.83 4.78
CA PRO A 259 -4.25 12.37 3.43
C PRO A 259 -4.46 10.86 3.34
N ILE A 260 -5.47 10.42 2.55
CA ILE A 260 -5.91 9.02 2.53
C ILE A 260 -5.90 8.47 1.09
N TYR A 261 -5.13 7.41 0.84
CA TYR A 261 -5.37 6.52 -0.31
C TYR A 261 -5.99 5.22 0.20
N ALA A 262 -7.20 4.90 -0.25
CA ALA A 262 -7.91 3.69 0.12
C ALA A 262 -8.17 2.79 -1.08
N ALA A 263 -8.04 1.47 -0.90
CA ALA A 263 -8.56 0.45 -1.80
C ALA A 263 -9.62 -0.37 -1.07
N HIS A 264 -10.79 -0.57 -1.68
CA HIS A 264 -11.89 -1.28 -1.02
C HIS A 264 -12.78 -2.03 -2.02
N GLU A 265 -13.34 -3.15 -1.59
CA GLU A 265 -14.40 -3.85 -2.30
C GLU A 265 -15.76 -3.33 -1.82
N GLU A 266 -16.70 -3.07 -2.75
CA GLU A 266 -17.91 -2.30 -2.48
C GLU A 266 -18.83 -2.93 -1.42
N PHE A 267 -18.96 -4.26 -1.45
CA PHE A 267 -19.85 -5.03 -0.58
C PHE A 267 -19.09 -5.91 0.44
N ASP A 268 -17.86 -5.53 0.78
CA ASP A 268 -17.09 -6.18 1.84
C ASP A 268 -17.89 -6.19 3.15
N THR A 269 -18.11 -7.38 3.73
CA THR A 269 -18.84 -7.56 4.99
C THR A 269 -17.94 -7.78 6.19
N VAL A 270 -16.65 -8.11 5.94
CA VAL A 270 -15.65 -8.31 6.99
C VAL A 270 -15.19 -6.95 7.53
N VAL A 271 -14.81 -6.04 6.61
CA VAL A 271 -14.57 -4.62 6.91
C VAL A 271 -15.43 -3.81 5.94
N PRO A 272 -16.60 -3.35 6.34
CA PRO A 272 -17.53 -2.69 5.42
C PRO A 272 -16.95 -1.42 4.78
N CYS A 273 -17.11 -1.29 3.45
CA CYS A 273 -16.72 -0.08 2.74
C CYS A 273 -17.53 1.14 3.18
N ARG A 274 -18.82 0.94 3.44
CA ARG A 274 -19.74 1.96 3.99
C ARG A 274 -20.07 1.65 5.44
N PHE A 275 -20.35 2.69 6.22
CA PHE A 275 -20.67 2.57 7.63
C PHE A 275 -21.78 1.55 7.87
N SER A 276 -21.41 0.43 8.43
CA SER A 276 -22.32 -0.65 8.81
C SER A 276 -21.67 -1.60 9.82
N MET A 277 -22.48 -2.54 10.30
CA MET A 277 -22.01 -3.59 11.19
C MET A 277 -21.19 -4.61 10.38
N SER A 278 -19.96 -4.88 10.80
CA SER A 278 -19.08 -5.91 10.25
C SER A 278 -19.54 -7.32 10.66
N ASP A 279 -19.00 -8.35 10.00
CA ASP A 279 -19.23 -9.75 10.39
C ASP A 279 -18.76 -10.05 11.83
N SER A 280 -17.81 -9.28 12.36
CA SER A 280 -17.36 -9.38 13.76
C SER A 280 -18.28 -8.68 14.76
N GLY A 281 -19.30 -7.94 14.30
CA GLY A 281 -20.25 -7.21 15.13
C GLY A 281 -19.79 -5.80 15.54
N ALA A 282 -18.68 -5.29 15.02
CA ALA A 282 -18.26 -3.91 15.21
C ALA A 282 -18.82 -3.00 14.12
N PHE A 283 -19.22 -1.77 14.45
CA PHE A 283 -19.53 -0.75 13.47
C PHE A 283 -18.23 -0.18 12.90
N LEU A 284 -18.14 -0.15 11.56
CA LEU A 284 -16.98 0.31 10.83
C LEU A 284 -17.38 1.13 9.61
N ALA A 285 -16.59 2.15 9.30
CA ALA A 285 -16.72 3.01 8.12
C ALA A 285 -15.42 2.88 7.28
N GLY A 286 -15.49 2.20 6.15
CA GLY A 286 -14.34 1.98 5.27
C GLY A 286 -14.16 3.08 4.22
N GLY A 287 -13.44 2.75 3.16
CA GLY A 287 -13.00 3.70 2.13
C GLY A 287 -14.14 4.49 1.47
N CYS A 288 -15.35 3.89 1.35
CA CYS A 288 -16.51 4.54 0.73
C CYS A 288 -17.08 5.70 1.57
N ASP A 289 -16.75 5.78 2.84
CA ASP A 289 -17.13 6.90 3.72
C ASP A 289 -15.90 7.72 4.12
N MET A 290 -14.76 7.09 4.41
CA MET A 290 -13.55 7.83 4.78
C MET A 290 -13.12 8.81 3.69
N VAL A 291 -13.05 8.36 2.43
CA VAL A 291 -12.52 9.19 1.32
C VAL A 291 -13.41 10.39 1.03
N PRO A 292 -14.74 10.26 0.80
CA PRO A 292 -15.57 11.44 0.54
C PRO A 292 -15.67 12.37 1.75
N THR A 293 -15.57 11.86 2.97
CA THR A 293 -15.53 12.70 4.18
C THR A 293 -14.25 13.52 4.22
N ALA A 294 -13.07 12.93 4.03
CA ALA A 294 -11.80 13.65 3.97
C ALA A 294 -11.81 14.73 2.87
N GLN A 295 -12.30 14.40 1.68
CA GLN A 295 -12.44 15.36 0.58
C GLN A 295 -13.35 16.54 0.94
N SER A 296 -14.40 16.34 1.76
CA SER A 296 -15.30 17.41 2.20
C SER A 296 -14.61 18.44 3.11
N PHE A 297 -13.51 18.07 3.78
CA PHE A 297 -12.65 18.96 4.54
C PHE A 297 -11.46 19.50 3.71
N GLY A 298 -11.37 19.15 2.42
CA GLY A 298 -10.28 19.59 1.53
C GLY A 298 -9.00 18.78 1.70
N ILE A 299 -9.05 17.65 2.40
CA ILE A 299 -7.93 16.74 2.56
C ILE A 299 -7.76 15.93 1.28
N PRO A 300 -6.53 15.78 0.74
CA PRO A 300 -6.28 14.87 -0.37
C PRO A 300 -6.72 13.44 -0.02
N ALA A 301 -7.62 12.88 -0.83
CA ALA A 301 -8.06 11.51 -0.62
C ALA A 301 -8.49 10.87 -1.94
N GLU A 302 -8.13 9.60 -2.14
CA GLU A 302 -8.45 8.81 -3.33
C GLU A 302 -8.96 7.42 -2.95
N LEU A 303 -9.93 6.90 -3.72
CA LEU A 303 -10.48 5.56 -3.53
C LEU A 303 -10.34 4.72 -4.79
N PHE A 304 -9.65 3.59 -4.67
CA PHE A 304 -9.72 2.49 -5.62
C PHE A 304 -10.86 1.55 -5.21
N LEU A 305 -12.00 1.66 -5.89
CA LEU A 305 -13.20 0.87 -5.57
C LEU A 305 -13.35 -0.31 -6.53
N VAL A 306 -13.53 -1.52 -6.01
CA VAL A 306 -13.94 -2.68 -6.81
C VAL A 306 -15.45 -2.80 -6.70
N GLU A 307 -16.14 -2.19 -7.67
CA GLU A 307 -17.60 -2.21 -7.73
C GLU A 307 -18.16 -3.63 -7.85
N GLY A 308 -19.22 -3.92 -7.13
CA GLY A 308 -19.94 -5.20 -7.17
C GLY A 308 -19.21 -6.37 -6.50
N SER A 309 -18.03 -6.17 -5.92
CA SER A 309 -17.31 -7.22 -5.18
C SER A 309 -17.78 -7.28 -3.72
N ASP A 310 -18.02 -8.51 -3.26
CA ASP A 310 -18.32 -8.85 -1.86
C ASP A 310 -17.14 -9.57 -1.17
N ASN A 311 -15.96 -9.58 -1.78
CA ASN A 311 -14.76 -10.15 -1.18
C ASN A 311 -14.21 -9.22 -0.09
N HIS A 312 -13.27 -9.77 0.69
CA HIS A 312 -12.40 -9.03 1.61
C HIS A 312 -10.94 -9.30 1.25
N VAL A 313 -10.22 -8.26 0.79
CA VAL A 313 -8.82 -8.37 0.31
C VAL A 313 -8.68 -9.37 -0.85
N GLY A 314 -9.74 -9.52 -1.66
CA GLY A 314 -9.83 -10.49 -2.75
C GLY A 314 -9.40 -9.95 -4.12
N TYR A 315 -8.49 -8.99 -4.17
CA TYR A 315 -8.05 -8.33 -5.39
C TYR A 315 -7.29 -9.28 -6.33
N SER A 316 -7.53 -9.16 -7.62
CA SER A 316 -6.72 -9.82 -8.66
C SER A 316 -5.31 -9.24 -8.70
N LEU A 317 -4.37 -9.97 -9.33
CA LEU A 317 -2.99 -9.48 -9.49
C LEU A 317 -2.92 -8.13 -10.23
N SER A 318 -3.76 -7.92 -11.25
CA SER A 318 -3.82 -6.63 -11.95
C SER A 318 -4.34 -5.51 -11.05
N GLN A 319 -5.37 -5.78 -10.24
CA GLN A 319 -5.88 -4.80 -9.28
C GLN A 319 -4.85 -4.45 -8.21
N TYR A 320 -4.05 -5.41 -7.72
CA TYR A 320 -2.95 -5.08 -6.82
C TYR A 320 -1.91 -4.17 -7.47
N VAL A 321 -1.58 -4.38 -8.76
CA VAL A 321 -0.69 -3.48 -9.50
C VAL A 321 -1.30 -2.07 -9.55
N ASP A 322 -2.55 -1.95 -9.96
CA ASP A 322 -3.26 -0.65 -10.06
C ASP A 322 -3.33 0.05 -8.67
N ILE A 323 -3.59 -0.70 -7.59
CA ILE A 323 -3.62 -0.19 -6.22
C ILE A 323 -2.24 0.34 -5.81
N PHE A 324 -1.16 -0.41 -6.08
CA PHE A 324 0.19 0.00 -5.67
C PHE A 324 0.68 1.19 -6.50
N ASP A 325 0.38 1.23 -7.81
CA ASP A 325 0.73 2.35 -8.68
C ASP A 325 -0.03 3.62 -8.29
N GLY A 326 -1.35 3.51 -8.03
CA GLY A 326 -2.16 4.62 -7.55
C GLY A 326 -1.71 5.13 -6.18
N ALA A 327 -1.46 4.23 -5.22
CA ALA A 327 -0.97 4.60 -3.90
C ALA A 327 0.41 5.28 -3.96
N ALA A 328 1.33 4.76 -4.79
CA ALA A 328 2.65 5.36 -4.96
C ALA A 328 2.56 6.78 -5.54
N ALA A 329 1.77 6.97 -6.60
CA ALA A 329 1.54 8.29 -7.19
C ALA A 329 0.89 9.26 -6.18
N PHE A 330 -0.12 8.79 -5.44
CA PHE A 330 -0.78 9.58 -4.39
C PHE A 330 0.19 10.01 -3.30
N LEU A 331 0.94 9.07 -2.71
CA LEU A 331 1.88 9.37 -1.63
C LEU A 331 3.07 10.23 -2.12
N ALA A 332 3.56 10.02 -3.34
CA ALA A 332 4.60 10.85 -3.93
C ALA A 332 4.17 12.32 -4.04
N ASN A 333 2.89 12.59 -4.32
CA ASN A 333 2.33 13.95 -4.38
C ASN A 333 2.21 14.62 -3.00
N GLN A 334 2.36 13.88 -1.89
CA GLN A 334 2.36 14.41 -0.53
C GLN A 334 3.78 14.68 0.00
N ILE A 335 4.83 14.39 -0.78
CA ILE A 335 6.22 14.67 -0.38
C ILE A 335 6.45 16.19 -0.48
N PRO A 336 6.86 16.87 0.61
CA PRO A 336 7.21 18.29 0.55
C PRO A 336 8.40 18.56 -0.37
N ASP A 337 8.40 19.74 -1.03
CA ASP A 337 9.48 20.21 -1.91
C ASP A 337 10.84 20.35 -1.16
#